data_d4456dc676017b078b4c8ce9625bc76f
#
_entry.id   d4456dc676017b078b4c8ce9625bc76f
#
_cell.length_a   1.000
_cell.length_b   1.000
_cell.length_c   1.000
_cell.angle_alpha   90.00
_cell.angle_beta   90.00
_cell.angle_gamma   90.00
#
_symmetry.space_group_name_H-M   'P 1'
#
loop_
_entity.id
_entity.type
_entity.pdbx_description
1 polymer ?
#
loop_
_entity_poly.entity_id
_entity_poly.type
_entity_poly.pdbx_seq_one_letter_code
_entity_poly.pdbx_strand_id
1 'polypeptide(L)'
;MPNNNHNPILRQAMRLVLLYLALVLAGTLAKPLFVLAQPAAVSGSTGWSGIGQAMLHGLLLDVATAGYLIAPVWLLCGLGLWVRLRGWRVAYKVWAAVVGAALALVLVGDACLYGFWHTKLDATVWNYLAQPEGALQSVSMGYALCATLAVVAVAVLLYYLQVLTFVPRRKAAHAPSRKGATRRTRGWWTAAWLVAGGLIFLGIRGGVGKGTANVGMVYFSPNAFLNHTAVNPAFSLISSTLKAGDYGRQAHFFSHDERKRIYSMLGYTPESLDPEPLLNTTRPNVLIILMEGCGGTFVNAVDPKSDPRITPNLNRLAHEGVV
;
A
#
# COMPACT_ATOMS: atom_id res chain seq x y z
N MET A 1 -22.96 -38.71 24.71
CA MET A 1 -22.79 -37.49 23.90
C MET A 1 -21.56 -37.69 23.02
N PRO A 2 -21.64 -37.64 21.68
CA PRO A 2 -20.48 -37.83 20.83
C PRO A 2 -19.59 -36.63 20.99
N ASN A 3 -18.35 -36.90 21.36
CA ASN A 3 -17.27 -35.96 21.64
C ASN A 3 -16.97 -35.13 20.38
N ASN A 4 -17.49 -33.90 20.30
CA ASN A 4 -17.43 -32.97 19.15
C ASN A 4 -16.01 -32.49 18.79
N ASN A 5 -14.99 -32.95 19.51
CA ASN A 5 -13.61 -32.53 19.38
C ASN A 5 -12.84 -33.16 18.20
N HIS A 6 -13.48 -33.88 17.30
CA HIS A 6 -12.78 -34.69 16.30
C HIS A 6 -13.08 -34.34 14.83
N ASN A 7 -13.90 -33.32 14.52
CA ASN A 7 -14.18 -32.96 13.13
C ASN A 7 -12.97 -32.23 12.50
N PRO A 8 -12.23 -32.87 11.56
CA PRO A 8 -11.02 -32.28 10.98
C PRO A 8 -11.30 -31.04 10.15
N ILE A 9 -12.50 -30.93 9.58
CA ILE A 9 -12.92 -29.76 8.76
C ILE A 9 -13.13 -28.55 9.68
N LEU A 10 -13.81 -28.74 10.81
CA LEU A 10 -14.03 -27.67 11.80
C LEU A 10 -12.69 -27.14 12.34
N ARG A 11 -11.76 -28.04 12.65
CA ARG A 11 -10.41 -27.64 13.10
C ARG A 11 -9.64 -26.85 12.04
N GLN A 12 -9.81 -27.20 10.77
CA GLN A 12 -9.19 -26.45 9.68
C GLN A 12 -9.84 -25.07 9.52
N ALA A 13 -11.15 -24.97 9.62
CA ALA A 13 -11.89 -23.71 9.62
C ALA A 13 -11.44 -22.79 10.79
N MET A 14 -11.36 -23.35 12.01
CA MET A 14 -10.87 -22.59 13.18
C MET A 14 -9.44 -22.06 12.99
N ARG A 15 -8.54 -22.83 12.37
CA ARG A 15 -7.18 -22.37 12.08
C ARG A 15 -7.15 -21.27 11.03
N LEU A 16 -8.03 -21.35 10.01
CA LEU A 16 -8.18 -20.29 9.03
C LEU A 16 -8.64 -18.99 9.67
N VAL A 17 -9.63 -19.07 10.58
CA VAL A 17 -10.09 -17.91 11.36
C VAL A 17 -8.97 -17.37 12.25
N LEU A 18 -8.23 -18.23 12.95
CA LEU A 18 -7.09 -17.82 13.77
C LEU A 18 -6.00 -17.14 12.95
N LEU A 19 -5.69 -17.67 11.76
CA LEU A 19 -4.74 -17.05 10.83
C LEU A 19 -5.23 -15.67 10.40
N TYR A 20 -6.50 -15.56 10.04
CA TYR A 20 -7.12 -14.29 9.65
C TYR A 20 -6.99 -13.24 10.76
N LEU A 21 -7.42 -13.59 11.97
CA LEU A 21 -7.34 -12.71 13.13
C LEU A 21 -5.89 -12.34 13.49
N ALA A 22 -4.95 -13.28 13.36
CA ALA A 22 -3.54 -13.02 13.58
C ALA A 22 -2.96 -12.02 12.56
N LEU A 23 -3.36 -12.10 11.29
CA LEU A 23 -2.95 -11.15 10.24
C LEU A 23 -3.55 -9.77 10.47
N VAL A 24 -4.84 -9.69 10.85
CA VAL A 24 -5.48 -8.42 11.23
C VAL A 24 -4.76 -7.79 12.41
N LEU A 25 -4.50 -8.58 13.46
CA LEU A 25 -3.79 -8.11 14.65
C LEU A 25 -2.37 -7.63 14.30
N ALA A 26 -1.66 -8.33 13.44
CA ALA A 26 -0.32 -7.92 12.99
C ALA A 26 -0.36 -6.56 12.26
N GLY A 27 -1.32 -6.33 11.36
CA GLY A 27 -1.54 -5.05 10.71
C GLY A 27 -1.88 -3.93 11.71
N THR A 28 -2.73 -4.22 12.68
CA THR A 28 -3.12 -3.26 13.72
C THR A 28 -1.95 -2.90 14.64
N LEU A 29 -1.14 -3.89 15.07
CA LEU A 29 0.04 -3.68 15.92
C LEU A 29 1.22 -3.02 15.15
N ALA A 30 1.25 -3.10 13.83
CA ALA A 30 2.23 -2.38 13.03
C ALA A 30 2.08 -0.85 13.15
N LYS A 31 0.89 -0.33 13.45
CA LYS A 31 0.63 1.11 13.57
C LYS A 31 1.38 1.78 14.73
N PRO A 32 1.30 1.31 15.98
CA PRO A 32 2.12 1.88 17.05
C PRO A 32 3.61 1.71 16.80
N LEU A 33 4.07 0.62 16.17
CA LEU A 33 5.47 0.45 15.78
C LEU A 33 5.90 1.47 14.71
N PHE A 34 5.02 1.79 13.76
CA PHE A 34 5.25 2.84 12.79
C PHE A 34 5.40 4.21 13.48
N VAL A 35 4.55 4.54 14.45
CA VAL A 35 4.65 5.80 15.23
C VAL A 35 5.98 5.87 15.98
N LEU A 36 6.41 4.78 16.62
CA LEU A 36 7.70 4.71 17.32
C LEU A 36 8.90 4.91 16.38
N ALA A 37 8.77 4.51 15.12
CA ALA A 37 9.80 4.72 14.09
C ALA A 37 9.84 6.16 13.58
N GLN A 38 8.87 7.03 13.93
CA GLN A 38 8.74 8.41 13.45
C GLN A 38 8.76 9.45 14.58
N PRO A 39 9.79 9.51 15.43
CA PRO A 39 9.79 10.41 16.60
C PRO A 39 9.67 11.89 16.21
N ALA A 40 10.21 12.29 15.04
CA ALA A 40 10.14 13.66 14.55
C ALA A 40 8.74 14.08 14.10
N ALA A 41 7.88 13.14 13.70
CA ALA A 41 6.50 13.41 13.28
C ALA A 41 5.51 13.40 14.45
N VAL A 42 5.94 12.96 15.63
CA VAL A 42 5.10 12.93 16.84
C VAL A 42 4.97 14.34 17.39
N SER A 43 3.73 14.83 17.46
CA SER A 43 3.37 16.12 18.04
C SER A 43 2.49 15.93 19.29
N GLY A 44 2.20 16.99 20.03
CA GLY A 44 1.30 16.93 21.20
C GLY A 44 -0.09 16.35 20.90
N SER A 45 -0.56 16.47 19.65
CA SER A 45 -1.83 15.87 19.18
C SER A 45 -1.74 14.36 18.88
N THR A 46 -0.54 13.78 18.88
CA THR A 46 -0.26 12.36 18.57
C THR A 46 -0.32 11.46 19.82
N GLY A 47 -0.93 11.91 20.93
CA GLY A 47 -1.02 11.15 22.17
C GLY A 47 -1.60 9.73 22.02
N TRP A 48 -1.50 8.93 23.08
CA TRP A 48 -1.99 7.53 23.08
C TRP A 48 -3.43 7.36 22.60
N SER A 49 -4.29 8.35 22.89
CA SER A 49 -5.68 8.38 22.38
C SER A 49 -5.72 8.46 20.84
N GLY A 50 -4.91 9.31 20.23
CA GLY A 50 -4.82 9.43 18.77
C GLY A 50 -4.32 8.14 18.11
N ILE A 51 -3.31 7.49 18.72
CA ILE A 51 -2.81 6.18 18.24
C ILE A 51 -3.90 5.11 18.33
N GLY A 52 -4.64 5.06 19.46
CA GLY A 52 -5.76 4.15 19.62
C GLY A 52 -6.85 4.36 18.58
N GLN A 53 -7.18 5.61 18.27
CA GLN A 53 -8.13 5.96 17.21
C GLN A 53 -7.60 5.54 15.82
N ALA A 54 -6.31 5.76 15.52
CA ALA A 54 -5.70 5.31 14.28
C ALA A 54 -5.75 3.77 14.13
N MET A 55 -5.57 3.02 15.22
CA MET A 55 -5.74 1.57 15.22
C MET A 55 -7.19 1.16 14.92
N LEU A 56 -8.17 1.81 15.54
CA LEU A 56 -9.59 1.51 15.35
C LEU A 56 -10.06 1.85 13.93
N HIS A 57 -9.80 3.07 13.45
CA HIS A 57 -10.19 3.48 12.10
C HIS A 57 -9.45 2.68 11.04
N GLY A 58 -8.17 2.38 11.25
CA GLY A 58 -7.36 1.59 10.34
C GLY A 58 -7.71 0.09 10.28
N LEU A 59 -8.52 -0.41 11.22
CA LEU A 59 -8.95 -1.81 11.26
C LEU A 59 -9.65 -2.25 9.97
N LEU A 60 -10.38 -1.36 9.32
CA LEU A 60 -11.04 -1.60 8.03
C LEU A 60 -10.04 -2.09 6.97
N LEU A 61 -8.91 -1.41 6.84
CA LEU A 61 -7.88 -1.76 5.85
C LEU A 61 -7.06 -2.98 6.29
N ASP A 62 -6.88 -3.21 7.59
CA ASP A 62 -6.23 -4.42 8.11
C ASP A 62 -7.07 -5.66 7.81
N VAL A 63 -8.39 -5.58 8.02
CA VAL A 63 -9.36 -6.63 7.67
C VAL A 63 -9.34 -6.91 6.16
N ALA A 64 -9.34 -5.87 5.33
CA ALA A 64 -9.27 -6.00 3.88
C ALA A 64 -7.96 -6.65 3.43
N THR A 65 -6.82 -6.19 3.96
CA THR A 65 -5.49 -6.75 3.65
C THR A 65 -5.40 -8.22 4.06
N ALA A 66 -5.80 -8.55 5.29
CA ALA A 66 -5.84 -9.94 5.75
C ALA A 66 -6.76 -10.81 4.87
N GLY A 67 -7.87 -10.25 4.37
CA GLY A 67 -8.77 -10.90 3.43
C GLY A 67 -8.07 -11.28 2.13
N TYR A 68 -7.31 -10.38 1.52
CA TYR A 68 -6.50 -10.66 0.33
C TYR A 68 -5.48 -11.77 0.57
N LEU A 69 -4.80 -11.74 1.71
CA LEU A 69 -3.76 -12.71 2.04
C LEU A 69 -4.32 -14.11 2.34
N ILE A 70 -5.51 -14.19 2.94
CA ILE A 70 -6.11 -15.48 3.31
C ILE A 70 -6.90 -16.11 2.16
N ALA A 71 -7.37 -15.34 1.17
CA ALA A 71 -8.19 -15.82 0.08
C ALA A 71 -7.56 -17.01 -0.68
N PRO A 72 -6.26 -17.01 -1.07
CA PRO A 72 -5.64 -18.17 -1.70
C PRO A 72 -5.60 -19.40 -0.78
N VAL A 73 -5.36 -19.20 0.52
CA VAL A 73 -5.32 -20.28 1.51
C VAL A 73 -6.72 -20.84 1.70
N TRP A 74 -7.75 -20.00 1.75
CA TRP A 74 -9.15 -20.39 1.79
C TRP A 74 -9.53 -21.21 0.57
N LEU A 75 -9.16 -20.79 -0.66
CA LEU A 75 -9.41 -21.56 -1.89
C LEU A 75 -8.76 -22.95 -1.83
N LEU A 76 -7.50 -23.05 -1.42
CA LEU A 76 -6.78 -24.31 -1.29
C LEU A 76 -7.44 -25.23 -0.25
N CYS A 77 -7.90 -24.66 0.87
CA CYS A 77 -8.64 -25.42 1.88
C CYS A 77 -9.97 -25.95 1.35
N GLY A 78 -10.71 -25.15 0.58
CA GLY A 78 -11.95 -25.56 -0.09
C GLY A 78 -11.74 -26.69 -1.08
N LEU A 79 -10.70 -26.60 -1.92
CA LEU A 79 -10.28 -27.68 -2.81
C LEU A 79 -9.94 -28.96 -2.04
N GLY A 80 -9.34 -28.83 -0.86
CA GLY A 80 -9.03 -29.95 0.04
C GLY A 80 -10.22 -30.75 0.52
N LEU A 81 -11.44 -30.21 0.46
CA LEU A 81 -12.69 -30.94 0.76
C LEU A 81 -12.97 -32.03 -0.30
N TRP A 82 -12.56 -31.79 -1.54
CA TRP A 82 -12.85 -32.67 -2.69
C TRP A 82 -11.64 -33.43 -3.18
N VAL A 83 -10.46 -32.82 -3.15
CA VAL A 83 -9.20 -33.37 -3.68
C VAL A 83 -8.21 -33.59 -2.55
N ARG A 84 -7.46 -34.69 -2.59
CA ARG A 84 -6.37 -34.95 -1.63
C ARG A 84 -5.13 -34.18 -2.05
N LEU A 85 -4.89 -33.04 -1.40
CA LEU A 85 -3.70 -32.22 -1.65
C LEU A 85 -2.49 -32.82 -0.94
N ARG A 86 -1.61 -33.49 -1.69
CA ARG A 86 -0.33 -33.96 -1.16
C ARG A 86 0.66 -32.80 -1.10
N GLY A 87 1.47 -32.74 -0.02
CA GLY A 87 2.48 -31.67 0.11
C GLY A 87 1.95 -30.29 0.52
N TRP A 88 0.66 -30.13 0.79
CA TRP A 88 0.03 -28.84 1.14
C TRP A 88 0.76 -28.08 2.26
N ARG A 89 1.36 -28.80 3.24
CA ARG A 89 2.11 -28.18 4.34
C ARG A 89 3.38 -27.48 3.85
N VAL A 90 4.08 -28.07 2.88
CA VAL A 90 5.28 -27.47 2.30
C VAL A 90 4.86 -26.27 1.46
N ALA A 91 3.86 -26.43 0.59
CA ALA A 91 3.32 -25.35 -0.21
C ALA A 91 2.87 -24.16 0.65
N TYR A 92 2.18 -24.43 1.76
CA TYR A 92 1.78 -23.36 2.69
C TYR A 92 2.97 -22.69 3.38
N LYS A 93 3.99 -23.45 3.81
CA LYS A 93 5.20 -22.85 4.41
C LYS A 93 5.95 -21.97 3.43
N VAL A 94 6.05 -22.38 2.16
CA VAL A 94 6.62 -21.55 1.09
C VAL A 94 5.78 -20.27 0.89
N TRP A 95 4.45 -20.40 0.82
CA TRP A 95 3.53 -19.28 0.77
C TRP A 95 3.73 -18.32 1.95
N ALA A 96 3.75 -18.87 3.18
CA ALA A 96 3.95 -18.06 4.40
C ALA A 96 5.31 -17.35 4.40
N ALA A 97 6.36 -17.98 3.86
CA ALA A 97 7.68 -17.34 3.75
C ALA A 97 7.66 -16.19 2.73
N VAL A 98 7.09 -16.41 1.54
CA VAL A 98 6.99 -15.38 0.49
C VAL A 98 6.13 -14.21 0.96
N VAL A 99 4.94 -14.48 1.49
CA VAL A 99 4.03 -13.45 1.99
C VAL A 99 4.61 -12.73 3.21
N GLY A 100 5.24 -13.47 4.13
CA GLY A 100 5.90 -12.89 5.29
C GLY A 100 7.04 -11.95 4.89
N ALA A 101 7.87 -12.33 3.92
CA ALA A 101 8.94 -11.48 3.39
C ALA A 101 8.39 -10.25 2.66
N ALA A 102 7.37 -10.42 1.82
CA ALA A 102 6.75 -9.31 1.11
C ALA A 102 6.11 -8.29 2.07
N LEU A 103 5.36 -8.77 3.06
CA LEU A 103 4.78 -7.90 4.08
C LEU A 103 5.84 -7.20 4.92
N ALA A 104 6.93 -7.89 5.28
CA ALA A 104 8.03 -7.28 6.03
C ALA A 104 8.69 -6.16 5.22
N LEU A 105 8.96 -6.38 3.93
CA LEU A 105 9.48 -5.35 3.04
C LEU A 105 8.55 -4.13 2.98
N VAL A 106 7.25 -4.36 2.86
CA VAL A 106 6.27 -3.26 2.79
C VAL A 106 6.17 -2.52 4.13
N LEU A 107 6.08 -3.22 5.27
CA LEU A 107 5.92 -2.59 6.59
C LEU A 107 7.17 -1.81 7.00
N VAL A 108 8.34 -2.41 6.84
CA VAL A 108 9.61 -1.75 7.18
C VAL A 108 9.96 -0.69 6.15
N GLY A 109 9.76 -0.96 4.86
CA GLY A 109 9.95 0.00 3.79
C GLY A 109 9.09 1.26 3.96
N ASP A 110 7.80 1.10 4.30
CA ASP A 110 6.91 2.21 4.62
C ASP A 110 7.42 3.05 5.78
N ALA A 111 7.86 2.40 6.87
CA ALA A 111 8.41 3.10 8.02
C ALA A 111 9.73 3.83 7.70
N CYS A 112 10.60 3.22 6.90
CA CYS A 112 11.87 3.82 6.49
C CYS A 112 11.68 4.99 5.53
N LEU A 113 10.78 4.87 4.54
CA LEU A 113 10.58 5.89 3.50
C LEU A 113 9.71 7.05 3.99
N TYR A 114 8.86 6.85 4.99
CA TYR A 114 7.99 7.90 5.51
C TYR A 114 8.74 9.13 6.02
N GLY A 115 9.89 8.95 6.63
CA GLY A 115 10.73 10.05 7.09
C GLY A 115 11.23 10.97 5.97
N PHE A 116 11.30 10.46 4.74
CA PHE A 116 11.73 11.21 3.55
C PHE A 116 10.54 11.74 2.74
N TRP A 117 9.49 10.92 2.56
CA TRP A 117 8.38 11.25 1.67
C TRP A 117 7.19 11.90 2.37
N HIS A 118 7.08 11.73 3.68
CA HIS A 118 5.93 12.16 4.50
C HIS A 118 4.57 11.67 3.98
N THR A 119 4.59 10.62 3.17
CA THR A 119 3.41 9.92 2.63
C THR A 119 3.52 8.43 2.86
N LYS A 120 2.37 7.73 2.81
CA LYS A 120 2.35 6.27 2.89
C LYS A 120 2.87 5.64 1.61
N LEU A 121 3.47 4.46 1.76
CA LEU A 121 3.97 3.68 0.64
C LEU A 121 2.85 3.42 -0.38
N ASP A 122 3.10 3.77 -1.63
CA ASP A 122 2.17 3.62 -2.75
C ASP A 122 2.89 3.14 -4.02
N ALA A 123 2.18 3.16 -5.17
CA ALA A 123 2.71 2.71 -6.46
C ALA A 123 3.94 3.49 -6.93
N THR A 124 4.22 4.68 -6.39
CA THR A 124 5.38 5.51 -6.76
C THR A 124 6.69 4.78 -6.46
N VAL A 125 6.68 3.86 -5.47
CA VAL A 125 7.85 3.05 -5.14
C VAL A 125 8.39 2.25 -6.32
N TRP A 126 7.54 1.84 -7.26
CA TRP A 126 7.97 1.09 -8.44
C TRP A 126 8.88 1.90 -9.34
N ASN A 127 8.67 3.22 -9.44
CA ASN A 127 9.53 4.12 -10.21
C ASN A 127 10.93 4.23 -9.57
N TYR A 128 10.98 4.28 -8.23
CA TYR A 128 12.26 4.31 -7.51
C TYR A 128 13.01 2.99 -7.58
N LEU A 129 12.29 1.87 -7.56
CA LEU A 129 12.89 0.54 -7.73
C LEU A 129 13.41 0.30 -9.15
N ALA A 130 12.86 1.01 -10.15
CA ALA A 130 13.37 0.98 -11.53
C ALA A 130 14.72 1.73 -11.67
N GLN A 131 15.06 2.62 -10.73
CA GLN A 131 16.31 3.41 -10.72
C GLN A 131 16.99 3.33 -9.34
N PRO A 132 17.50 2.15 -8.95
CA PRO A 132 17.98 1.90 -7.58
C PRO A 132 19.26 2.66 -7.24
N GLU A 133 20.03 3.11 -8.22
CA GLU A 133 21.31 3.80 -8.02
C GLU A 133 21.14 5.12 -7.22
N GLY A 134 20.11 5.89 -7.52
CA GLY A 134 19.82 7.14 -6.81
C GLY A 134 19.38 6.91 -5.35
N ALA A 135 18.62 5.85 -5.10
CA ALA A 135 18.15 5.50 -3.77
C ALA A 135 19.31 5.04 -2.86
N LEU A 136 20.23 4.23 -3.40
CA LEU A 136 21.36 3.70 -2.64
C LEU A 136 22.40 4.79 -2.27
N GLN A 137 22.57 5.82 -3.12
CA GLN A 137 23.48 6.93 -2.84
C GLN A 137 22.99 7.85 -1.72
N SER A 138 21.68 7.87 -1.47
CA SER A 138 21.04 8.77 -0.49
C SER A 138 21.02 8.20 0.93
N VAL A 139 21.43 6.95 1.13
CA VAL A 139 21.28 6.24 2.40
C VAL A 139 22.62 5.80 2.96
N SER A 140 22.87 6.05 4.24
CA SER A 140 24.10 5.57 4.90
C SER A 140 24.10 4.03 5.00
N MET A 141 25.28 3.42 4.92
CA MET A 141 25.45 1.96 5.03
C MET A 141 24.89 1.42 6.35
N GLY A 142 25.06 2.15 7.45
CA GLY A 142 24.53 1.77 8.76
C GLY A 142 23.00 1.71 8.77
N TYR A 143 22.35 2.72 8.15
CA TYR A 143 20.90 2.74 8.03
C TYR A 143 20.38 1.58 7.16
N ALA A 144 21.02 1.33 6.01
CA ALA A 144 20.67 0.22 5.13
C ALA A 144 20.80 -1.14 5.84
N LEU A 145 21.84 -1.34 6.63
CA LEU A 145 22.04 -2.55 7.42
C LEU A 145 20.94 -2.71 8.48
N CYS A 146 20.63 -1.66 9.25
CA CYS A 146 19.54 -1.70 10.25
C CYS A 146 18.18 -2.00 9.61
N ALA A 147 17.87 -1.36 8.47
CA ALA A 147 16.62 -1.62 7.74
C ALA A 147 16.56 -3.08 7.25
N THR A 148 17.65 -3.62 6.71
CA THR A 148 17.73 -5.02 6.26
C THR A 148 17.51 -5.99 7.42
N LEU A 149 18.17 -5.75 8.57
CA LEU A 149 17.98 -6.58 9.76
C LEU A 149 16.53 -6.51 10.27
N ALA A 150 15.91 -5.32 10.25
CA ALA A 150 14.50 -5.15 10.61
C ALA A 150 13.58 -5.94 9.67
N VAL A 151 13.82 -5.89 8.35
CA VAL A 151 13.05 -6.67 7.36
C VAL A 151 13.18 -8.17 7.66
N VAL A 152 14.39 -8.67 7.91
CA VAL A 152 14.60 -10.09 8.21
C VAL A 152 13.87 -10.47 9.50
N ALA A 153 14.00 -9.69 10.56
CA ALA A 153 13.35 -9.94 11.85
C ALA A 153 11.81 -9.98 11.71
N VAL A 154 11.23 -9.01 11.03
CA VAL A 154 9.77 -8.94 10.78
C VAL A 154 9.32 -10.08 9.87
N ALA A 155 10.09 -10.44 8.84
CA ALA A 155 9.79 -11.57 7.95
C ALA A 155 9.75 -12.91 8.72
N VAL A 156 10.73 -13.14 9.57
CA VAL A 156 10.80 -14.32 10.43
C VAL A 156 9.61 -14.36 11.40
N LEU A 157 9.30 -13.23 12.04
CA LEU A 157 8.16 -13.12 12.94
C LEU A 157 6.84 -13.43 12.23
N LEU A 158 6.60 -12.82 11.06
CA LEU A 158 5.39 -13.04 10.25
C LEU A 158 5.31 -14.47 9.71
N TYR A 159 6.43 -15.08 9.33
CA TYR A 159 6.48 -16.49 8.94
C TYR A 159 6.03 -17.40 10.08
N TYR A 160 6.62 -17.24 11.26
CA TYR A 160 6.25 -18.07 12.42
C TYR A 160 4.82 -17.80 12.87
N LEU A 161 4.35 -16.56 12.88
CA LEU A 161 2.96 -16.22 13.15
C LEU A 161 2.00 -17.03 12.26
N GLN A 162 2.25 -17.04 10.95
CA GLN A 162 1.43 -17.76 9.97
C GLN A 162 1.53 -19.29 10.15
N VAL A 163 2.75 -19.82 10.33
CA VAL A 163 2.96 -21.26 10.46
C VAL A 163 2.40 -21.81 11.78
N LEU A 164 2.58 -21.11 12.88
CA LEU A 164 2.10 -21.55 14.19
C LEU A 164 0.58 -21.50 14.32
N THR A 165 -0.06 -20.55 13.65
CA THR A 165 -1.53 -20.42 13.65
C THR A 165 -2.20 -21.45 12.75
N PHE A 166 -1.63 -21.74 11.58
CA PHE A 166 -2.32 -22.54 10.56
C PHE A 166 -1.81 -23.99 10.47
N VAL A 167 -0.51 -24.25 10.62
CA VAL A 167 0.03 -25.60 10.44
C VAL A 167 -0.11 -26.43 11.72
N PRO A 168 -0.73 -27.62 11.68
CA PRO A 168 -0.84 -28.47 12.84
C PRO A 168 0.51 -29.00 13.32
N ARG A 169 0.79 -28.88 14.62
CA ARG A 169 2.03 -29.35 15.27
C ARG A 169 2.19 -30.87 15.26
N ARG A 170 1.10 -31.65 15.23
CA ARG A 170 1.13 -33.11 15.27
C ARG A 170 1.19 -33.72 13.87
N LYS A 171 2.03 -34.74 13.65
CA LYS A 171 2.12 -35.53 12.41
C LYS A 171 0.78 -36.18 11.98
N ALA A 172 -0.15 -36.38 12.92
CA ALA A 172 -1.44 -37.06 12.73
C ALA A 172 -2.52 -36.22 12.03
N ALA A 173 -2.29 -34.93 11.74
CA ALA A 173 -3.25 -34.17 10.97
C ALA A 173 -3.01 -34.42 9.46
N HIS A 174 -3.53 -35.54 8.97
CA HIS A 174 -3.77 -35.72 7.55
C HIS A 174 -4.67 -34.57 7.04
N ALA A 175 -4.50 -34.18 5.77
CA ALA A 175 -5.53 -33.40 5.08
C ALA A 175 -6.92 -33.95 5.42
N PRO A 176 -7.98 -33.12 5.53
CA PRO A 176 -9.28 -33.56 6.02
C PRO A 176 -9.62 -34.91 5.46
N SER A 177 -9.72 -35.90 6.37
CA SER A 177 -9.85 -37.29 5.96
C SER A 177 -11.16 -37.47 5.21
N ARG A 178 -11.08 -37.88 3.96
CA ARG A 178 -12.23 -38.33 3.16
C ARG A 178 -12.97 -39.54 3.79
N LYS A 179 -12.34 -40.23 4.76
CA LYS A 179 -12.93 -41.42 5.41
C LYS A 179 -14.07 -40.97 6.28
N GLY A 180 -15.31 -41.32 5.87
CA GLY A 180 -16.53 -41.17 6.64
C GLY A 180 -17.48 -40.01 6.26
N ALA A 181 -17.04 -39.03 5.44
CA ALA A 181 -17.94 -37.95 5.01
C ALA A 181 -18.78 -38.39 3.79
N THR A 182 -20.10 -38.50 3.94
CA THR A 182 -21.02 -38.73 2.83
C THR A 182 -21.01 -37.58 1.83
N ARG A 183 -21.50 -37.80 0.59
CA ARG A 183 -21.67 -36.71 -0.40
C ARG A 183 -22.51 -35.55 0.18
N ARG A 184 -23.55 -35.86 0.92
CA ARG A 184 -24.41 -34.86 1.58
C ARG A 184 -23.64 -34.02 2.61
N THR A 185 -22.82 -34.64 3.44
CA THR A 185 -22.02 -33.95 4.44
C THR A 185 -20.97 -33.01 3.76
N ARG A 186 -20.36 -33.46 2.65
CA ARG A 186 -19.44 -32.60 1.88
C ARG A 186 -20.18 -31.43 1.25
N GLY A 187 -21.38 -31.61 0.74
CA GLY A 187 -22.20 -30.53 0.19
C GLY A 187 -22.46 -29.44 1.23
N TRP A 188 -22.86 -29.79 2.45
CA TRP A 188 -23.06 -28.84 3.53
C TRP A 188 -21.77 -28.06 3.91
N TRP A 189 -20.64 -28.77 3.98
CA TRP A 189 -19.37 -28.10 4.24
C TRP A 189 -18.94 -27.17 3.10
N THR A 190 -19.22 -27.53 1.86
CA THR A 190 -18.96 -26.67 0.71
C THR A 190 -19.84 -25.41 0.77
N ALA A 191 -21.12 -25.55 1.08
CA ALA A 191 -22.00 -24.39 1.25
C ALA A 191 -21.50 -23.45 2.36
N ALA A 192 -21.16 -24.01 3.54
CA ALA A 192 -20.58 -23.22 4.63
C ALA A 192 -19.26 -22.55 4.24
N TRP A 193 -18.44 -23.21 3.42
CA TRP A 193 -17.18 -22.66 2.90
C TRP A 193 -17.42 -21.51 1.92
N LEU A 194 -18.41 -21.61 1.06
CA LEU A 194 -18.80 -20.51 0.17
C LEU A 194 -19.32 -19.30 0.94
N VAL A 195 -20.13 -19.52 1.99
CA VAL A 195 -20.57 -18.44 2.88
C VAL A 195 -19.37 -17.76 3.55
N ALA A 196 -18.40 -18.54 4.05
CA ALA A 196 -17.17 -17.99 4.60
C ALA A 196 -16.38 -17.17 3.56
N GLY A 197 -16.34 -17.63 2.30
CA GLY A 197 -15.76 -16.87 1.19
C GLY A 197 -16.48 -15.55 0.93
N GLY A 198 -17.80 -15.55 1.00
CA GLY A 198 -18.61 -14.33 0.93
C GLY A 198 -18.27 -13.33 2.05
N LEU A 199 -18.06 -13.82 3.28
CA LEU A 199 -17.64 -12.97 4.41
C LEU A 199 -16.21 -12.41 4.21
N ILE A 200 -15.27 -13.21 3.70
CA ILE A 200 -13.93 -12.73 3.34
C ILE A 200 -14.04 -11.66 2.26
N PHE A 201 -14.85 -11.88 1.23
CA PHE A 201 -15.09 -10.91 0.17
C PHE A 201 -15.67 -9.59 0.71
N LEU A 202 -16.64 -9.66 1.63
CA LEU A 202 -17.20 -8.47 2.29
C LEU A 202 -16.14 -7.74 3.11
N GLY A 203 -15.25 -8.46 3.77
CA GLY A 203 -14.09 -7.87 4.46
C GLY A 203 -13.15 -7.14 3.52
N ILE A 204 -12.80 -7.77 2.39
CA ILE A 204 -11.98 -7.16 1.33
C ILE A 204 -12.64 -5.90 0.76
N ARG A 205 -13.95 -5.99 0.50
CA ARG A 205 -14.74 -4.88 -0.05
C ARG A 205 -14.88 -3.71 0.93
N GLY A 206 -14.73 -3.93 2.24
CA GLY A 206 -14.93 -2.91 3.27
C GLY A 206 -16.38 -2.78 3.75
N GLY A 207 -17.17 -3.85 3.59
CA GLY A 207 -18.58 -3.93 4.04
C GLY A 207 -19.60 -3.86 2.91
N VAL A 208 -20.86 -3.56 3.28
CA VAL A 208 -22.03 -3.56 2.37
C VAL A 208 -22.36 -2.17 1.81
N GLY A 209 -21.61 -1.13 2.20
CA GLY A 209 -21.85 0.25 1.76
C GLY A 209 -21.65 0.45 0.24
N LYS A 210 -21.99 1.65 -0.27
CA LYS A 210 -21.84 1.99 -1.70
C LYS A 210 -20.37 2.03 -2.15
N GLY A 211 -19.46 2.51 -1.28
CA GLY A 211 -18.03 2.59 -1.56
C GLY A 211 -17.30 1.28 -1.28
N THR A 212 -16.25 1.00 -2.03
CA THR A 212 -15.27 -0.05 -1.72
C THR A 212 -14.19 0.49 -0.79
N ALA A 213 -13.53 -0.41 -0.03
CA ALA A 213 -12.42 -0.03 0.83
C ALA A 213 -11.38 0.82 0.05
N ASN A 214 -11.02 1.95 0.61
CA ASN A 214 -9.99 2.84 0.08
C ASN A 214 -9.29 3.58 1.24
N VAL A 215 -8.13 4.15 0.94
CA VAL A 215 -7.28 4.82 1.94
C VAL A 215 -8.00 5.96 2.64
N GLY A 216 -8.82 6.75 1.92
CA GLY A 216 -9.53 7.89 2.48
C GLY A 216 -10.57 7.52 3.54
N MET A 217 -11.11 6.30 3.52
CA MET A 217 -12.14 5.87 4.49
C MET A 217 -11.63 5.76 5.93
N VAL A 218 -10.32 5.70 6.13
CA VAL A 218 -9.72 5.59 7.47
C VAL A 218 -9.19 6.91 8.01
N TYR A 219 -9.37 8.01 7.24
CA TYR A 219 -9.01 9.35 7.69
C TYR A 219 -10.05 9.87 8.69
N PHE A 220 -9.59 10.28 9.86
CA PHE A 220 -10.46 10.66 10.98
C PHE A 220 -10.01 11.93 11.70
N SER A 221 -8.83 12.46 11.40
CA SER A 221 -8.19 13.53 12.14
C SER A 221 -7.76 14.68 11.22
N PRO A 222 -7.76 15.95 11.70
CA PRO A 222 -7.08 17.03 11.01
C PRO A 222 -5.55 16.85 10.97
N ASN A 223 -4.97 15.98 11.82
CA ASN A 223 -3.55 15.65 11.81
C ASN A 223 -3.26 14.58 10.74
N ALA A 224 -2.56 14.98 9.67
CA ALA A 224 -2.21 14.09 8.57
C ALA A 224 -1.40 12.87 9.02
N PHE A 225 -0.50 13.02 10.00
CA PHE A 225 0.29 11.90 10.53
C PHE A 225 -0.57 10.81 11.17
N LEU A 226 -1.61 11.19 11.93
CA LEU A 226 -2.56 10.22 12.49
C LEU A 226 -3.38 9.51 11.42
N ASN A 227 -3.79 10.22 10.38
CA ASN A 227 -4.47 9.62 9.23
C ASN A 227 -3.56 8.63 8.51
N HIS A 228 -2.29 9.00 8.28
CA HIS A 228 -1.31 8.10 7.69
C HIS A 228 -1.04 6.89 8.59
N THR A 229 -0.99 7.08 9.91
CA THR A 229 -0.86 5.96 10.87
C THR A 229 -2.01 4.96 10.75
N ALA A 230 -3.24 5.41 10.48
CA ALA A 230 -4.40 4.53 10.30
C ALA A 230 -4.31 3.68 9.01
N VAL A 231 -3.58 4.13 8.00
CA VAL A 231 -3.47 3.44 6.70
C VAL A 231 -2.60 2.19 6.83
N ASN A 232 -3.10 1.05 6.33
CA ASN A 232 -2.31 -0.15 6.15
C ASN A 232 -1.44 -0.01 4.88
N PRO A 233 -0.09 -0.07 4.98
CA PRO A 233 0.78 0.19 3.83
C PRO A 233 0.68 -0.87 2.74
N ALA A 234 0.39 -2.14 3.08
CA ALA A 234 0.19 -3.18 2.08
C ALA A 234 -1.10 -2.93 1.27
N PHE A 235 -2.17 -2.49 1.93
CA PHE A 235 -3.40 -2.07 1.24
C PHE A 235 -3.13 -0.87 0.33
N SER A 236 -2.43 0.14 0.83
CA SER A 236 -2.07 1.35 0.07
C SER A 236 -1.31 0.99 -1.20
N LEU A 237 -0.25 0.19 -1.07
CA LEU A 237 0.58 -0.25 -2.20
C LEU A 237 -0.21 -1.06 -3.22
N ILE A 238 -0.99 -2.06 -2.79
CA ILE A 238 -1.79 -2.90 -3.70
C ILE A 238 -2.85 -2.05 -4.40
N SER A 239 -3.60 -1.24 -3.65
CA SER A 239 -4.68 -0.41 -4.18
C SER A 239 -4.17 0.64 -5.18
N SER A 240 -3.06 1.32 -4.88
CA SER A 240 -2.46 2.32 -5.76
C SER A 240 -1.86 1.68 -7.02
N THR A 241 -1.18 0.52 -6.88
CA THR A 241 -0.61 -0.22 -8.02
C THR A 241 -1.71 -0.67 -9.00
N LEU A 242 -2.82 -1.21 -8.49
CA LEU A 242 -3.94 -1.62 -9.34
C LEU A 242 -4.62 -0.44 -10.05
N LYS A 243 -4.59 0.75 -9.46
CA LYS A 243 -5.18 1.98 -10.02
C LYS A 243 -4.21 2.79 -10.89
N ALA A 244 -2.90 2.56 -10.78
CA ALA A 244 -1.87 3.34 -11.48
C ALA A 244 -2.06 3.36 -13.01
N GLY A 245 -2.63 2.30 -13.60
CA GLY A 245 -2.97 2.26 -15.03
C GLY A 245 -4.18 3.11 -15.45
N ASP A 246 -5.01 3.57 -14.51
CA ASP A 246 -6.24 4.29 -14.81
C ASP A 246 -6.03 5.80 -14.98
N TYR A 247 -4.94 6.37 -14.44
CA TYR A 247 -4.68 7.81 -14.53
C TYR A 247 -4.56 8.31 -15.98
N GLY A 248 -3.95 7.53 -16.86
CA GLY A 248 -3.84 7.85 -18.28
C GLY A 248 -5.19 7.88 -18.99
N ARG A 249 -6.14 7.01 -18.61
CA ARG A 249 -7.50 6.99 -19.15
C ARG A 249 -8.37 8.09 -18.57
N GLN A 250 -8.22 8.38 -17.28
CA GLN A 250 -8.96 9.43 -16.57
C GLN A 250 -8.58 10.84 -17.05
N ALA A 251 -7.40 11.03 -17.65
CA ALA A 251 -6.97 12.31 -18.21
C ALA A 251 -7.64 12.66 -19.55
N HIS A 252 -8.37 11.73 -20.17
CA HIS A 252 -9.09 11.98 -21.42
C HIS A 252 -10.55 12.36 -21.16
N PHE A 253 -10.78 13.53 -20.51
CA PHE A 253 -12.13 14.03 -20.20
C PHE A 253 -12.89 14.51 -21.44
N PHE A 254 -12.17 14.92 -22.49
CA PHE A 254 -12.74 15.50 -23.69
C PHE A 254 -12.21 14.79 -24.95
N SER A 255 -13.07 14.63 -25.96
CA SER A 255 -12.67 14.20 -27.29
C SER A 255 -11.71 15.20 -27.93
N HIS A 256 -11.00 14.79 -28.97
CA HIS A 256 -10.06 15.69 -29.68
C HIS A 256 -10.74 16.94 -30.19
N ASP A 257 -11.97 16.83 -30.71
CA ASP A 257 -12.73 17.96 -31.27
C ASP A 257 -13.28 18.89 -30.19
N GLU A 258 -13.72 18.33 -29.05
CA GLU A 258 -14.11 19.13 -27.88
C GLU A 258 -12.93 19.91 -27.31
N ARG A 259 -11.75 19.30 -27.23
CA ARG A 259 -10.53 20.01 -26.81
C ARG A 259 -10.19 21.16 -27.74
N LYS A 260 -10.22 20.97 -29.07
CA LYS A 260 -10.00 22.05 -30.03
C LYS A 260 -10.99 23.18 -29.84
N ARG A 261 -12.29 22.85 -29.66
CA ARG A 261 -13.32 23.83 -29.39
C ARG A 261 -13.09 24.61 -28.10
N ILE A 262 -12.72 23.94 -27.03
CA ILE A 262 -12.39 24.58 -25.73
C ILE A 262 -11.17 25.49 -25.87
N TYR A 263 -10.11 25.03 -26.55
CA TYR A 263 -8.92 25.85 -26.79
C TYR A 263 -9.26 27.10 -27.63
N SER A 264 -10.10 26.97 -28.69
CA SER A 264 -10.53 28.14 -29.48
C SER A 264 -11.37 29.12 -28.64
N MET A 265 -12.24 28.60 -27.74
CA MET A 265 -13.05 29.47 -26.86
C MET A 265 -12.17 30.21 -25.81
N LEU A 266 -11.03 29.65 -25.46
CA LEU A 266 -10.06 30.24 -24.52
C LEU A 266 -9.05 31.16 -25.26
N GLY A 267 -9.19 31.36 -26.56
CA GLY A 267 -8.25 32.15 -27.38
C GLY A 267 -6.91 31.42 -27.67
N TYR A 268 -6.80 30.15 -27.31
CA TYR A 268 -5.65 29.30 -27.63
C TYR A 268 -5.82 28.60 -29.00
N THR A 269 -5.89 29.34 -30.06
CA THR A 269 -5.76 28.76 -31.43
C THR A 269 -4.31 28.89 -31.86
N PRO A 270 -3.66 27.82 -32.31
CA PRO A 270 -2.26 27.89 -32.81
C PRO A 270 -2.11 28.90 -33.97
N GLU A 271 -3.21 29.24 -34.64
CA GLU A 271 -3.25 30.16 -35.80
C GLU A 271 -3.48 31.63 -35.39
N SER A 272 -3.90 31.89 -34.13
CA SER A 272 -4.20 33.26 -33.65
C SER A 272 -3.08 33.92 -32.87
N LEU A 273 -2.02 33.21 -32.62
CA LEU A 273 -0.80 33.79 -32.11
C LEU A 273 0.04 34.26 -33.29
N ASP A 274 -0.16 35.52 -33.67
CA ASP A 274 0.87 36.24 -34.43
C ASP A 274 2.05 36.38 -33.47
N PRO A 275 3.10 35.52 -33.55
CA PRO A 275 4.13 35.52 -32.53
C PRO A 275 4.95 36.81 -32.68
N GLU A 276 4.79 37.76 -31.77
CA GLU A 276 5.78 38.81 -31.63
C GLU A 276 7.14 38.13 -31.51
N PRO A 277 8.08 38.43 -32.44
CA PRO A 277 9.38 37.81 -32.38
C PRO A 277 10.13 38.26 -31.15
N LEU A 278 10.09 37.42 -30.12
CA LEU A 278 10.84 37.62 -28.86
C LEU A 278 12.37 37.62 -29.09
N LEU A 279 12.84 37.08 -30.22
CA LEU A 279 14.24 36.86 -30.49
C LEU A 279 14.62 37.57 -31.82
N ASN A 280 15.82 38.17 -31.80
CA ASN A 280 16.40 38.85 -33.00
C ASN A 280 16.90 37.87 -34.07
N THR A 281 16.62 36.59 -33.92
CA THR A 281 17.05 35.54 -34.87
C THR A 281 15.97 34.47 -35.04
N THR A 282 15.83 33.94 -36.25
CA THR A 282 14.94 32.84 -36.57
C THR A 282 15.49 31.45 -36.23
N ARG A 283 16.77 31.34 -35.86
CA ARG A 283 17.46 30.09 -35.50
C ARG A 283 18.28 30.30 -34.23
N PRO A 284 17.67 30.50 -33.06
CA PRO A 284 18.40 30.66 -31.82
C PRO A 284 19.02 29.34 -31.35
N ASN A 285 20.13 29.39 -30.66
CA ASN A 285 20.55 28.30 -29.81
C ASN A 285 19.75 28.37 -28.51
N VAL A 286 19.06 27.27 -28.16
CA VAL A 286 18.21 27.21 -26.96
C VAL A 286 18.91 26.32 -25.94
N LEU A 287 19.18 26.88 -24.75
CA LEU A 287 19.65 26.13 -23.59
C LEU A 287 18.57 26.13 -22.55
N ILE A 288 18.05 24.94 -22.23
CA ILE A 288 17.04 24.73 -21.17
C ILE A 288 17.77 24.21 -19.93
N ILE A 289 17.69 24.95 -18.83
CA ILE A 289 18.23 24.53 -17.52
C ILE A 289 17.04 24.19 -16.62
N LEU A 290 16.81 22.89 -16.39
CA LEU A 290 15.80 22.39 -15.47
C LEU A 290 16.43 22.22 -14.08
N MET A 291 16.09 23.13 -13.16
CA MET A 291 16.63 23.12 -11.80
C MET A 291 15.67 22.34 -10.89
N GLU A 292 16.02 21.10 -10.58
CA GLU A 292 15.28 20.30 -9.61
C GLU A 292 15.54 20.79 -8.19
N GLY A 293 14.49 20.88 -7.36
CA GLY A 293 14.59 21.32 -5.97
C GLY A 293 14.74 22.82 -5.75
N CYS A 294 14.80 23.62 -6.83
CA CYS A 294 14.80 25.07 -6.75
C CYS A 294 13.37 25.61 -6.70
N GLY A 295 12.78 25.66 -5.51
CA GLY A 295 11.42 26.22 -5.34
C GLY A 295 11.40 27.72 -5.57
N GLY A 296 10.31 28.23 -6.19
CA GLY A 296 10.11 29.67 -6.43
C GLY A 296 10.21 30.52 -5.16
N THR A 297 9.94 29.95 -4.00
CA THR A 297 10.09 30.59 -2.67
C THR A 297 11.52 31.00 -2.32
N PHE A 298 12.53 30.50 -3.05
CA PHE A 298 13.94 30.88 -2.87
C PHE A 298 14.39 31.95 -3.86
N VAL A 299 13.58 32.31 -4.84
CA VAL A 299 13.90 33.24 -5.90
C VAL A 299 13.11 34.53 -5.69
N ASN A 300 13.77 35.62 -5.26
CA ASN A 300 13.11 36.88 -4.93
C ASN A 300 12.36 37.51 -6.12
N ALA A 301 12.85 37.30 -7.34
CA ALA A 301 12.16 37.74 -8.56
C ALA A 301 10.78 37.01 -8.78
N VAL A 302 10.56 35.84 -8.17
CA VAL A 302 9.32 35.07 -8.23
C VAL A 302 8.50 35.27 -6.97
N ASP A 303 9.12 35.23 -5.79
CA ASP A 303 8.50 35.50 -4.49
C ASP A 303 9.17 36.69 -3.80
N PRO A 304 8.54 37.88 -3.78
CA PRO A 304 9.11 39.09 -3.16
C PRO A 304 9.41 38.96 -1.66
N LYS A 305 8.87 37.92 -0.98
CA LYS A 305 9.15 37.63 0.43
C LYS A 305 10.46 36.87 0.63
N SER A 306 11.04 36.30 -0.43
CA SER A 306 12.32 35.64 -0.38
C SER A 306 13.45 36.61 -0.13
N ASP A 307 14.47 36.18 0.63
CA ASP A 307 15.68 36.96 0.83
C ASP A 307 16.47 37.05 -0.52
N PRO A 308 16.67 38.26 -1.08
CA PRO A 308 17.34 38.43 -2.37
C PRO A 308 18.78 37.91 -2.40
N ARG A 309 19.39 37.69 -1.23
CA ARG A 309 20.75 37.16 -1.11
C ARG A 309 20.85 35.65 -1.36
N ILE A 310 19.74 34.91 -1.36
CA ILE A 310 19.76 33.48 -1.58
C ILE A 310 20.06 33.11 -3.02
N THR A 311 19.48 33.86 -4.00
CA THR A 311 19.64 33.60 -5.44
C THR A 311 19.98 34.87 -6.20
N PRO A 312 21.09 35.55 -5.89
CA PRO A 312 21.41 36.88 -6.46
C PRO A 312 21.58 36.83 -7.98
N ASN A 313 22.15 35.77 -8.53
CA ASN A 313 22.35 35.62 -9.97
C ASN A 313 21.04 35.37 -10.72
N LEU A 314 20.10 34.58 -10.16
CA LEU A 314 18.80 34.38 -10.76
C LEU A 314 17.98 35.66 -10.73
N ASN A 315 18.05 36.43 -9.64
CA ASN A 315 17.39 37.72 -9.54
C ASN A 315 17.92 38.69 -10.59
N ARG A 316 19.27 38.74 -10.80
CA ARG A 316 19.87 39.55 -11.85
C ARG A 316 19.40 39.14 -13.24
N LEU A 317 19.41 37.84 -13.54
CA LEU A 317 18.96 37.33 -14.84
C LEU A 317 17.48 37.65 -15.10
N ALA A 318 16.64 37.62 -14.06
CA ALA A 318 15.23 38.01 -14.17
C ALA A 318 15.06 39.51 -14.54
N HIS A 319 15.98 40.39 -14.12
CA HIS A 319 15.95 41.80 -14.50
C HIS A 319 16.56 42.07 -15.91
N GLU A 320 17.45 41.20 -16.37
CA GLU A 320 18.08 41.30 -17.68
C GLU A 320 17.30 40.60 -18.80
N GLY A 321 16.34 39.70 -18.44
CA GLY A 321 15.59 38.88 -19.34
C GLY A 321 14.07 39.14 -19.27
N VAL A 322 13.30 38.22 -19.82
CA VAL A 322 11.84 38.16 -19.72
C VAL A 322 11.45 37.13 -18.68
N VAL A 323 10.62 37.52 -17.71
CA VAL A 323 10.09 36.65 -16.64
C VAL A 323 8.60 36.54 -16.76
#